data_7623ab1b819c3a2586148f0bc7a3f923
#
_entry.id   7623ab1b819c3a2586148f0bc7a3f923
#
_cell.length_a   1.000
_cell.length_b   1.000
_cell.length_c   1.000
_cell.angle_alpha   90.00
_cell.angle_beta   90.00
_cell.angle_gamma   90.00
#
_symmetry.space_group_name_H-M   'P 1'
#
loop_
_entity.id
_entity.type
_entity.pdbx_description
1 polymer ?
#
loop_
_entity_poly.entity_id
_entity_poly.type
_entity_poly.pdbx_seq_one_letter_code
_entity_poly.pdbx_strand_id
1 'polypeptide(L)'
;MQYEYFRDSHEYFAMGLCVAYGHFHRAIEMLYCIETPKPVSIDGVEMTVGEGELLFVPPFAYHKFPRIEPHKALCVVLPITYTDLFEKQTVNQRLTNLIFTDKALAADIYTHLLQLKNAKNPLLRSGIYNYCLGKILENAVLTVRESKRENDFVIRALTYLETHYTEKLTLEAVARDLGYNRCYFSTLFSQSFHSNFCTYLNTMRINKSLQLLSEHSIAEAAERVGFCNLQSYYTHFKRIVGQPPAAWLSACKN
;
A
#
# COMPACT_ATOMS: atom_id res chain seq x y z
N MET A 1 -1.37 -13.99 1.76
CA MET A 1 -0.61 -12.75 1.59
C MET A 1 -1.36 -11.90 0.57
N GLN A 2 -1.66 -10.64 0.86
CA GLN A 2 -2.58 -9.84 0.05
C GLN A 2 -1.92 -8.49 -0.24
N TYR A 3 -1.94 -8.05 -1.51
CA TYR A 3 -1.61 -6.69 -1.89
C TYR A 3 -2.82 -5.79 -1.65
N GLU A 4 -2.64 -4.71 -0.91
CA GLU A 4 -3.71 -3.76 -0.60
C GLU A 4 -3.60 -2.50 -1.47
N TYR A 5 -4.00 -2.64 -2.72
CA TYR A 5 -3.92 -1.56 -3.71
C TYR A 5 -4.67 -0.28 -3.30
N PHE A 6 -5.75 -0.40 -2.55
CA PHE A 6 -6.52 0.78 -2.12
C PHE A 6 -5.71 1.72 -1.22
N ARG A 7 -4.70 1.20 -0.51
CA ARG A 7 -3.82 2.00 0.34
C ARG A 7 -2.85 2.88 -0.44
N ASP A 8 -2.58 2.58 -1.70
CA ASP A 8 -1.67 3.38 -2.53
C ASP A 8 -2.25 4.76 -2.84
N SER A 9 -3.56 4.85 -3.00
CA SER A 9 -4.27 6.07 -3.41
C SER A 9 -5.12 6.71 -2.31
N HIS A 10 -5.37 5.98 -1.21
CA HIS A 10 -6.21 6.46 -0.12
C HIS A 10 -5.40 6.55 1.16
N GLU A 11 -5.53 7.69 1.82
CA GLU A 11 -5.04 7.83 3.17
C GLU A 11 -5.83 6.92 4.11
N TYR A 12 -5.09 6.22 4.94
CA TYR A 12 -5.66 5.48 6.06
C TYR A 12 -5.14 6.08 7.35
N PHE A 13 -6.07 6.51 8.19
CA PHE A 13 -5.79 7.05 9.50
C PHE A 13 -6.66 6.30 10.52
N ALA A 14 -6.06 5.51 11.37
CA ALA A 14 -6.79 4.74 12.37
C ALA A 14 -6.08 4.72 13.72
N MET A 15 -6.90 4.86 14.75
CA MET A 15 -6.50 4.62 16.13
C MET A 15 -6.83 3.16 16.48
N GLY A 16 -5.83 2.29 16.39
CA GLY A 16 -5.95 0.91 16.85
C GLY A 16 -6.55 -0.11 15.87
N LEU A 17 -6.80 0.24 14.62
CA LEU A 17 -7.29 -0.69 13.60
C LEU A 17 -6.18 -1.03 12.62
N CYS A 18 -5.27 -1.93 12.98
CA CYS A 18 -4.36 -2.52 12.02
C CYS A 18 -4.90 -3.87 11.54
N VAL A 19 -4.67 -4.16 10.28
CA VAL A 19 -5.14 -5.40 9.65
C VAL A 19 -4.31 -6.56 10.19
N ALA A 20 -4.96 -7.56 10.77
CA ALA A 20 -4.31 -8.69 11.43
C ALA A 20 -3.68 -9.72 10.47
N TYR A 21 -3.94 -9.63 9.16
CA TYR A 21 -3.34 -10.51 8.17
C TYR A 21 -2.12 -9.87 7.50
N GLY A 22 -1.20 -10.70 7.03
CA GLY A 22 -0.02 -10.22 6.33
C GLY A 22 -0.37 -9.67 4.94
N HIS A 23 0.11 -8.45 4.65
CA HIS A 23 -0.14 -7.74 3.41
C HIS A 23 1.05 -6.85 3.04
N PHE A 24 0.99 -6.23 1.88
CA PHE A 24 1.93 -5.22 1.44
C PHE A 24 1.23 -4.23 0.48
N HIS A 25 1.77 -3.04 0.35
CA HIS A 25 1.31 -1.98 -0.53
C HIS A 25 2.48 -1.07 -0.94
N ARG A 26 2.27 -0.20 -1.91
CA ARG A 26 3.27 0.77 -2.34
C ARG A 26 3.40 1.97 -1.39
N ALA A 27 2.32 2.28 -0.68
CA ALA A 27 2.29 3.39 0.26
C ALA A 27 3.29 3.17 1.42
N ILE A 28 3.73 4.26 2.02
CA ILE A 28 4.46 4.22 3.30
C ILE A 28 3.43 4.07 4.42
N GLU A 29 3.72 3.24 5.41
CA GLU A 29 2.92 3.15 6.63
C GLU A 29 3.74 3.51 7.86
N MET A 30 3.15 4.25 8.78
CA MET A 30 3.73 4.59 10.07
C MET A 30 2.82 4.09 11.18
N LEU A 31 3.40 3.42 12.18
CA LEU A 31 2.68 2.99 13.36
C LEU A 31 3.38 3.55 14.60
N TYR A 32 2.67 4.40 15.35
CA TYR A 32 3.12 4.88 16.66
C TYR A 32 2.45 4.03 17.77
N CYS A 33 3.26 3.42 18.61
CA CYS A 33 2.78 2.62 19.74
C CYS A 33 2.47 3.51 20.94
N ILE A 34 1.18 3.66 21.27
CA ILE A 34 0.72 4.51 22.39
C ILE A 34 0.86 3.75 23.71
N GLU A 35 0.42 2.49 23.72
CA GLU A 35 0.43 1.65 24.93
C GLU A 35 0.77 0.21 24.56
N THR A 36 1.44 -0.49 25.44
CA THR A 36 1.73 -1.93 25.33
C THR A 36 2.57 -2.28 24.10
N PRO A 37 3.77 -2.79 24.24
CA PRO A 37 4.62 -3.18 23.11
C PRO A 37 3.91 -4.08 22.10
N LYS A 38 4.16 -3.86 20.81
CA LYS A 38 3.51 -4.56 19.70
C LYS A 38 4.50 -5.43 18.94
N PRO A 39 4.34 -6.76 18.93
CA PRO A 39 5.09 -7.61 18.02
C PRO A 39 4.61 -7.32 16.59
N VAL A 40 5.56 -7.16 15.67
CA VAL A 40 5.30 -6.93 14.25
C VAL A 40 6.25 -7.78 13.42
N SER A 41 5.83 -8.17 12.23
CA SER A 41 6.67 -8.89 11.28
C SER A 41 6.81 -8.06 10.01
N ILE A 42 8.05 -7.78 9.60
CA ILE A 42 8.37 -7.05 8.36
C ILE A 42 9.32 -7.91 7.54
N ASP A 43 8.91 -8.28 6.33
CA ASP A 43 9.67 -9.16 5.42
C ASP A 43 10.17 -10.45 6.09
N GLY A 44 9.36 -11.02 6.99
CA GLY A 44 9.69 -12.23 7.75
C GLY A 44 10.58 -12.01 8.97
N VAL A 45 10.98 -10.77 9.26
CA VAL A 45 11.74 -10.43 10.47
C VAL A 45 10.76 -10.01 11.57
N GLU A 46 10.75 -10.77 12.66
CA GLU A 46 9.95 -10.45 13.85
C GLU A 46 10.65 -9.36 14.67
N MET A 47 9.91 -8.34 15.05
CA MET A 47 10.39 -7.23 15.88
C MET A 47 9.30 -6.75 16.83
N THR A 48 9.63 -5.93 17.80
CA THR A 48 8.66 -5.37 18.75
C THR A 48 8.78 -3.85 18.77
N VAL A 49 7.68 -3.17 18.55
CA VAL A 49 7.57 -1.71 18.69
C VAL A 49 7.19 -1.42 20.14
N GLY A 50 8.06 -0.77 20.88
CA GLY A 50 7.87 -0.39 22.27
C GLY A 50 6.91 0.79 22.44
N GLU A 51 6.40 0.98 23.66
CA GLU A 51 5.59 2.15 24.01
C GLU A 51 6.36 3.46 23.77
N GLY A 52 5.74 4.39 23.06
CA GLY A 52 6.33 5.66 22.65
C GLY A 52 7.30 5.56 21.48
N GLU A 53 7.43 4.41 20.83
CA GLU A 53 8.23 4.21 19.64
C GLU A 53 7.41 4.31 18.36
N LEU A 54 8.10 4.59 17.25
CA LEU A 54 7.52 4.70 15.92
C LEU A 54 8.10 3.63 15.00
N LEU A 55 7.23 2.86 14.36
CA LEU A 55 7.59 1.97 13.26
C LEU A 55 7.36 2.68 11.93
N PHE A 56 8.34 2.55 11.03
CA PHE A 56 8.24 2.94 9.62
C PHE A 56 8.21 1.68 8.74
N VAL A 57 7.15 1.49 8.00
CA VAL A 57 7.02 0.43 7.01
C VAL A 57 7.30 1.01 5.63
N PRO A 58 8.41 0.61 4.99
CA PRO A 58 8.75 1.12 3.67
C PRO A 58 7.82 0.58 2.58
N PRO A 59 7.77 1.25 1.42
CA PRO A 59 7.02 0.75 0.26
C PRO A 59 7.38 -0.70 -0.09
N PHE A 60 6.36 -1.49 -0.40
CA PHE A 60 6.46 -2.89 -0.80
C PHE A 60 6.97 -3.88 0.26
N ALA A 61 7.28 -3.44 1.47
CA ALA A 61 7.61 -4.36 2.55
C ALA A 61 6.38 -5.20 2.93
N TYR A 62 6.55 -6.52 2.93
CA TYR A 62 5.51 -7.41 3.46
C TYR A 62 5.46 -7.28 4.97
N HIS A 63 4.29 -6.93 5.49
CA HIS A 63 4.14 -6.72 6.92
C HIS A 63 2.87 -7.34 7.48
N LYS A 64 2.94 -7.66 8.77
CA LYS A 64 1.85 -8.22 9.54
C LYS A 64 1.87 -7.60 10.93
N PHE A 65 0.72 -7.06 11.31
CA PHE A 65 0.49 -6.59 12.67
C PHE A 65 -0.39 -7.56 13.44
N PRO A 66 -0.22 -7.69 14.76
CA PRO A 66 -1.21 -8.34 15.59
C PRO A 66 -2.49 -7.50 15.59
N ARG A 67 -3.60 -8.10 15.97
CA ARG A 67 -4.83 -7.35 16.22
C ARG A 67 -4.55 -6.33 17.34
N ILE A 68 -4.68 -5.05 17.03
CA ILE A 68 -4.46 -3.96 17.98
C ILE A 68 -5.82 -3.45 18.46
N GLU A 69 -5.97 -3.31 19.76
CA GLU A 69 -7.17 -2.72 20.36
C GLU A 69 -7.26 -1.22 20.05
N PRO A 70 -8.47 -0.66 19.98
CA PRO A 70 -8.67 0.77 19.77
C PRO A 70 -7.84 1.62 20.76
N HIS A 71 -7.35 2.76 20.24
CA HIS A 71 -6.58 3.78 20.99
C HIS A 71 -5.20 3.37 21.53
N LYS A 72 -4.74 2.15 21.27
CA LYS A 72 -3.41 1.70 21.73
C LYS A 72 -2.28 1.88 20.72
N ALA A 73 -2.60 2.26 19.52
CA ALA A 73 -1.64 2.67 18.49
C ALA A 73 -2.30 3.64 17.50
N LEU A 74 -1.50 4.50 16.90
CA LEU A 74 -1.88 5.26 15.71
C LEU A 74 -1.23 4.59 14.50
N CYS A 75 -2.05 4.21 13.51
CA CYS A 75 -1.59 3.74 12.21
C CYS A 75 -1.97 4.76 11.14
N VAL A 76 -1.00 5.19 10.34
CA VAL A 76 -1.21 6.12 9.22
C VAL A 76 -0.55 5.55 7.98
N VAL A 77 -1.34 5.39 6.93
CA VAL A 77 -0.84 5.03 5.59
C VAL A 77 -0.82 6.30 4.75
N LEU A 78 0.35 6.63 4.20
CA LEU A 78 0.58 7.82 3.41
C LEU A 78 0.34 7.50 1.93
N PRO A 79 -0.61 8.17 1.27
CA PRO A 79 -0.80 8.01 -0.16
C PRO A 79 0.47 8.34 -0.95
N ILE A 80 0.73 7.59 -2.02
CA ILE A 80 1.91 7.77 -2.87
C ILE A 80 2.05 9.18 -3.46
N THR A 81 0.94 9.91 -3.58
CA THR A 81 0.93 11.31 -4.04
C THR A 81 1.69 12.28 -3.12
N TYR A 82 1.98 11.86 -1.89
CA TYR A 82 2.72 12.66 -0.91
C TYR A 82 4.14 12.15 -0.64
N THR A 83 4.56 11.07 -1.32
CA THR A 83 5.87 10.42 -1.07
C THR A 83 6.93 10.71 -2.13
N ASP A 84 6.60 11.42 -3.20
CA ASP A 84 7.49 11.68 -4.34
C ASP A 84 8.86 12.25 -3.93
N LEU A 85 8.88 13.23 -3.00
CA LEU A 85 10.12 13.84 -2.56
C LEU A 85 10.97 12.86 -1.75
N PHE A 86 10.35 12.08 -0.88
CA PHE A 86 11.01 11.02 -0.12
C PHE A 86 11.58 9.95 -1.04
N GLU A 87 10.81 9.47 -2.03
CA GLU A 87 11.24 8.46 -2.99
C GLU A 87 12.45 8.94 -3.81
N LYS A 88 12.46 10.21 -4.23
CA LYS A 88 13.59 10.82 -4.93
C LYS A 88 14.87 10.88 -4.08
N GLN A 89 14.73 11.17 -2.78
CA GLN A 89 15.87 11.23 -1.88
C GLN A 89 16.40 9.85 -1.47
N THR A 90 15.57 8.82 -1.55
CA THR A 90 15.93 7.44 -1.17
C THR A 90 16.15 6.51 -2.39
N VAL A 91 16.34 7.08 -3.58
CA VAL A 91 16.64 6.29 -4.78
C VAL A 91 17.84 5.38 -4.55
N ASN A 92 17.68 4.08 -4.82
CA ASN A 92 18.70 3.04 -4.58
C ASN A 92 19.15 2.86 -3.11
N GLN A 93 18.41 3.41 -2.16
CA GLN A 93 18.69 3.26 -0.73
C GLN A 93 17.52 2.56 -0.04
N ARG A 94 17.81 1.93 1.09
CA ARG A 94 16.80 1.41 2.02
C ARG A 94 17.10 1.83 3.44
N LEU A 95 16.06 2.05 4.22
CA LEU A 95 16.19 2.21 5.65
C LEU A 95 16.46 0.83 6.28
N THR A 96 17.40 0.77 7.19
CA THR A 96 17.71 -0.44 7.97
C THR A 96 17.17 -0.39 9.38
N ASN A 97 17.03 0.81 9.96
CA ASN A 97 16.34 1.02 11.23
C ASN A 97 14.88 1.35 10.97
N LEU A 98 14.02 0.34 11.03
CA LEU A 98 12.57 0.52 10.81
C LEU A 98 11.85 0.99 12.08
N ILE A 99 12.42 0.78 13.26
CA ILE A 99 11.88 1.26 14.54
C ILE A 99 12.72 2.44 15.02
N PHE A 100 12.06 3.55 15.30
CA PHE A 100 12.64 4.76 15.88
C PHE A 100 12.36 4.77 17.37
N THR A 101 13.40 4.50 18.17
CA THR A 101 13.32 4.34 19.63
C THR A 101 13.50 5.65 20.39
N ASP A 102 13.93 6.73 19.73
CA ASP A 102 13.93 8.07 20.30
C ASP A 102 12.48 8.53 20.51
N LYS A 103 12.06 8.50 21.77
CA LYS A 103 10.67 8.83 22.15
C LYS A 103 10.32 10.30 21.91
N ALA A 104 11.30 11.20 21.95
CA ALA A 104 11.06 12.62 21.66
C ALA A 104 10.78 12.82 20.17
N LEU A 105 11.58 12.21 19.30
CA LEU A 105 11.36 12.18 17.85
C LEU A 105 10.02 11.52 17.51
N ALA A 106 9.75 10.35 18.09
CA ALA A 106 8.53 9.60 17.81
C ALA A 106 7.27 10.37 18.26
N ALA A 107 7.31 11.04 19.42
CA ALA A 107 6.22 11.88 19.94
C ALA A 107 6.00 13.13 19.09
N ASP A 108 7.06 13.73 18.57
CA ASP A 108 6.98 14.87 17.66
C ASP A 108 6.26 14.46 16.36
N ILE A 109 6.69 13.37 15.73
CA ILE A 109 6.04 12.82 14.54
C ILE A 109 4.57 12.46 14.83
N TYR A 110 4.30 11.78 15.93
CA TYR A 110 2.93 11.43 16.35
C TYR A 110 2.03 12.67 16.46
N THR A 111 2.52 13.72 17.09
CA THR A 111 1.78 14.98 17.27
C THR A 111 1.42 15.62 15.94
N HIS A 112 2.33 15.61 14.97
CA HIS A 112 2.08 16.12 13.63
C HIS A 112 1.10 15.22 12.85
N LEU A 113 1.25 13.90 12.92
CA LEU A 113 0.31 12.97 12.28
C LEU A 113 -1.12 13.13 12.81
N LEU A 114 -1.30 13.41 14.10
CA LEU A 114 -2.65 13.66 14.66
C LEU A 114 -3.36 14.87 14.03
N GLN A 115 -2.62 15.87 13.54
CA GLN A 115 -3.21 17.02 12.85
C GLN A 115 -3.92 16.63 11.56
N LEU A 116 -3.54 15.51 10.92
CA LEU A 116 -4.19 15.01 9.71
C LEU A 116 -5.68 14.76 9.89
N LYS A 117 -6.11 14.41 11.11
CA LYS A 117 -7.54 14.21 11.43
C LYS A 117 -8.40 15.43 11.08
N ASN A 118 -7.86 16.65 11.24
CA ASN A 118 -8.56 17.90 11.03
C ASN A 118 -8.07 18.68 9.80
N ALA A 119 -6.95 18.29 9.22
CA ALA A 119 -6.36 18.94 8.06
C ALA A 119 -7.15 18.61 6.79
N LYS A 120 -7.96 19.53 6.28
CA LYS A 120 -8.73 19.38 5.04
C LYS A 120 -7.96 19.88 3.81
N ASN A 121 -7.08 20.85 3.98
CA ASN A 121 -6.33 21.45 2.88
C ASN A 121 -5.23 20.52 2.41
N PRO A 122 -5.15 20.14 1.10
CA PRO A 122 -4.12 19.24 0.59
C PRO A 122 -2.70 19.74 0.78
N LEU A 123 -2.47 21.06 0.71
CA LEU A 123 -1.13 21.64 0.94
C LEU A 123 -0.68 21.48 2.39
N LEU A 124 -1.59 21.67 3.35
CA LEU A 124 -1.31 21.44 4.76
C LEU A 124 -1.00 19.97 5.03
N ARG A 125 -1.79 19.06 4.43
CA ARG A 125 -1.54 17.61 4.53
C ARG A 125 -0.17 17.25 3.96
N SER A 126 0.17 17.76 2.78
CA SER A 126 1.50 17.57 2.17
C SER A 126 2.61 18.09 3.07
N GLY A 127 2.43 19.25 3.70
CA GLY A 127 3.38 19.79 4.66
C GLY A 127 3.62 18.87 5.86
N ILE A 128 2.55 18.33 6.45
CA ILE A 128 2.64 17.38 7.57
C ILE A 128 3.37 16.11 7.16
N TYR A 129 3.01 15.51 6.02
CA TYR A 129 3.70 14.31 5.54
C TYR A 129 5.17 14.53 5.25
N ASN A 130 5.52 15.63 4.55
CA ASN A 130 6.92 15.94 4.24
C ASN A 130 7.72 16.25 5.50
N TYR A 131 7.13 16.90 6.50
CA TYR A 131 7.77 17.11 7.81
C TYR A 131 8.11 15.76 8.48
N CYS A 132 7.11 14.87 8.60
CA CYS A 132 7.30 13.55 9.22
C CYS A 132 8.33 12.71 8.46
N LEU A 133 8.27 12.67 7.14
CA LEU A 133 9.22 11.95 6.29
C LEU A 133 10.64 12.54 6.38
N GLY A 134 10.75 13.87 6.44
CA GLY A 134 12.03 14.55 6.66
C GLY A 134 12.66 14.17 8.00
N LYS A 135 11.86 14.16 9.08
CA LYS A 135 12.32 13.70 10.40
C LYS A 135 12.78 12.24 10.40
N ILE A 136 12.07 11.38 9.68
CA ILE A 136 12.48 9.98 9.47
C ILE A 136 13.85 9.94 8.78
N LEU A 137 14.04 10.68 7.68
CA LEU A 137 15.29 10.66 6.91
C LEU A 137 16.49 11.20 7.69
N GLU A 138 16.30 12.26 8.48
CA GLU A 138 17.37 12.82 9.34
C GLU A 138 17.89 11.80 10.38
N ASN A 139 17.05 10.82 10.78
CA ASN A 139 17.35 9.83 11.80
C ASN A 139 17.44 8.40 11.24
N ALA A 140 17.36 8.25 9.92
CA ALA A 140 17.42 6.96 9.25
C ALA A 140 18.87 6.49 9.06
N VAL A 141 19.07 5.19 9.24
CA VAL A 141 20.29 4.51 8.78
C VAL A 141 20.04 3.99 7.37
N LEU A 142 20.59 4.67 6.38
CA LEU A 142 20.42 4.34 4.97
C LEU A 142 21.57 3.45 4.49
N THR A 143 21.22 2.38 3.78
CA THR A 143 22.19 1.52 3.10
C THR A 143 21.82 1.39 1.62
N VAL A 144 22.84 1.15 0.79
CA VAL A 144 22.59 0.88 -0.64
C VAL A 144 21.82 -0.44 -0.77
N ARG A 145 20.82 -0.47 -1.62
CA ARG A 145 20.09 -1.71 -1.93
C ARG A 145 21.01 -2.67 -2.68
N GLU A 146 21.39 -3.77 -2.04
CA GLU A 146 22.31 -4.77 -2.62
C GLU A 146 21.67 -5.61 -3.72
N SER A 147 20.36 -5.83 -3.72
CA SER A 147 19.67 -6.60 -4.75
C SER A 147 18.82 -5.71 -5.64
N LYS A 148 19.39 -5.33 -6.77
CA LYS A 148 18.65 -4.65 -7.86
C LYS A 148 17.53 -5.51 -8.47
N ARG A 149 17.55 -6.86 -8.35
CA ARG A 149 16.74 -7.74 -9.19
C ARG A 149 15.29 -7.91 -8.75
N GLU A 150 15.01 -8.16 -7.47
CA GLU A 150 13.62 -8.42 -7.03
C GLU A 150 12.79 -7.14 -6.89
N ASN A 151 13.34 -6.11 -6.23
CA ASN A 151 12.64 -4.83 -6.12
C ASN A 151 12.52 -4.11 -7.46
N ASP A 152 13.54 -4.20 -8.35
CA ASP A 152 13.45 -3.68 -9.71
C ASP A 152 12.35 -4.40 -10.50
N PHE A 153 12.21 -5.71 -10.34
CA PHE A 153 11.12 -6.47 -10.94
C PHE A 153 9.75 -6.00 -10.43
N VAL A 154 9.57 -5.86 -9.11
CA VAL A 154 8.31 -5.41 -8.51
C VAL A 154 7.94 -4.03 -9.02
N ILE A 155 8.86 -3.07 -8.96
CA ILE A 155 8.64 -1.70 -9.43
C ILE A 155 8.28 -1.69 -10.92
N ARG A 156 9.04 -2.38 -11.77
CA ARG A 156 8.80 -2.45 -13.22
C ARG A 156 7.46 -3.11 -13.54
N ALA A 157 7.14 -4.23 -12.88
CA ALA A 157 5.88 -4.92 -13.09
C ALA A 157 4.69 -4.06 -12.65
N LEU A 158 4.77 -3.39 -11.49
CA LEU A 158 3.72 -2.50 -11.02
C LEU A 158 3.54 -1.29 -11.93
N THR A 159 4.63 -0.61 -12.30
CA THR A 159 4.59 0.55 -13.20
C THR A 159 3.94 0.16 -14.53
N TYR A 160 4.32 -1.00 -15.08
CA TYR A 160 3.74 -1.50 -16.32
C TYR A 160 2.22 -1.76 -16.15
N LEU A 161 1.84 -2.45 -15.07
CA LEU A 161 0.43 -2.74 -14.80
C LEU A 161 -0.38 -1.46 -14.56
N GLU A 162 0.12 -0.51 -13.82
CA GLU A 162 -0.55 0.77 -13.56
C GLU A 162 -0.77 1.59 -14.83
N THR A 163 0.15 1.50 -15.79
CA THR A 163 0.05 2.21 -17.06
C THR A 163 -0.92 1.52 -18.03
N HIS A 164 -0.97 0.17 -17.99
CA HIS A 164 -1.65 -0.62 -19.01
C HIS A 164 -2.85 -1.44 -18.51
N TYR A 165 -3.29 -1.30 -17.23
CA TYR A 165 -4.34 -2.16 -16.64
C TYR A 165 -5.67 -2.13 -17.39
N THR A 166 -5.97 -1.07 -18.12
CA THR A 166 -7.19 -0.95 -18.93
C THR A 166 -7.14 -1.76 -20.22
N GLU A 167 -5.94 -2.18 -20.64
CA GLU A 167 -5.73 -2.91 -21.88
C GLU A 167 -5.94 -4.42 -21.71
N LYS A 168 -6.06 -5.14 -22.83
CA LYS A 168 -6.11 -6.61 -22.82
C LYS A 168 -4.73 -7.18 -22.50
N LEU A 169 -4.41 -7.32 -21.22
CA LEU A 169 -3.12 -7.87 -20.77
C LEU A 169 -3.19 -9.39 -20.61
N THR A 170 -2.14 -10.05 -21.07
CA THR A 170 -1.84 -11.46 -20.77
C THR A 170 -0.49 -11.55 -20.06
N LEU A 171 -0.33 -12.54 -19.19
CA LEU A 171 0.96 -12.79 -18.52
C LEU A 171 2.11 -12.89 -19.53
N GLU A 172 1.86 -13.53 -20.67
CA GLU A 172 2.86 -13.74 -21.71
C GLU A 172 3.28 -12.42 -22.39
N ALA A 173 2.33 -11.53 -22.70
CA ALA A 173 2.61 -10.23 -23.26
C ALA A 173 3.42 -9.36 -22.29
N VAL A 174 2.99 -9.29 -21.03
CA VAL A 174 3.68 -8.50 -20.01
C VAL A 174 5.10 -9.05 -19.75
N ALA A 175 5.26 -10.37 -19.65
CA ALA A 175 6.57 -10.98 -19.49
C ALA A 175 7.52 -10.59 -20.63
N ARG A 176 7.07 -10.73 -21.88
CA ARG A 176 7.84 -10.36 -23.07
C ARG A 176 8.24 -8.89 -23.05
N ASP A 177 7.31 -7.99 -22.78
CA ASP A 177 7.52 -6.55 -22.83
C ASP A 177 8.48 -6.08 -21.71
N LEU A 178 8.49 -6.80 -20.59
CA LEU A 178 9.45 -6.58 -19.49
C LEU A 178 10.79 -7.33 -19.66
N GLY A 179 10.95 -8.10 -20.76
CA GLY A 179 12.19 -8.81 -21.07
C GLY A 179 12.37 -10.14 -20.30
N TYR A 180 11.28 -10.78 -19.89
CA TYR A 180 11.30 -12.07 -19.18
C TYR A 180 10.69 -13.18 -20.04
N ASN A 181 11.14 -14.42 -19.85
CA ASN A 181 10.37 -15.55 -20.34
C ASN A 181 9.13 -15.78 -19.44
N ARG A 182 8.08 -16.36 -20.03
CA ARG A 182 6.77 -16.56 -19.38
C ARG A 182 6.84 -17.31 -18.06
N CYS A 183 7.60 -18.41 -18.02
CA CYS A 183 7.67 -19.27 -16.84
C CYS A 183 8.40 -18.55 -15.68
N TYR A 184 9.53 -17.95 -15.96
CA TYR A 184 10.30 -17.19 -14.98
C TYR A 184 9.52 -16.00 -14.44
N PHE A 185 8.86 -15.22 -15.33
CA PHE A 185 7.99 -14.11 -14.94
C PHE A 185 6.86 -14.59 -14.01
N SER A 186 6.17 -15.68 -14.36
CA SER A 186 5.08 -16.23 -13.54
C SER A 186 5.54 -16.63 -12.14
N THR A 187 6.69 -17.29 -12.03
CA THR A 187 7.27 -17.69 -10.75
C THR A 187 7.67 -16.47 -9.93
N LEU A 188 8.43 -15.56 -10.53
CA LEU A 188 8.89 -14.33 -9.86
C LEU A 188 7.71 -13.44 -9.44
N PHE A 189 6.70 -13.31 -10.30
CA PHE A 189 5.48 -12.56 -9.99
C PHE A 189 4.74 -13.18 -8.80
N SER A 190 4.55 -14.51 -8.80
CA SER A 190 3.85 -15.19 -7.71
C SER A 190 4.63 -15.11 -6.38
N GLN A 191 5.95 -15.14 -6.43
CA GLN A 191 6.80 -14.97 -5.25
C GLN A 191 6.74 -13.54 -4.71
N SER A 192 6.89 -12.55 -5.59
CA SER A 192 6.94 -11.13 -5.20
C SER A 192 5.57 -10.57 -4.78
N PHE A 193 4.49 -10.96 -5.48
CA PHE A 193 3.14 -10.44 -5.23
C PHE A 193 2.25 -11.40 -4.43
N HIS A 194 2.76 -12.60 -4.10
CA HIS A 194 2.01 -13.66 -3.41
C HIS A 194 0.63 -13.94 -3.99
N SER A 195 0.51 -13.71 -5.29
CA SER A 195 -0.71 -13.85 -6.09
C SER A 195 -0.34 -14.19 -7.52
N ASN A 196 -1.20 -14.93 -8.22
CA ASN A 196 -1.00 -15.07 -9.65
C ASN A 196 -1.37 -13.78 -10.39
N PHE A 197 -0.76 -13.56 -11.55
CA PHE A 197 -0.92 -12.37 -12.39
C PHE A 197 -2.39 -12.00 -12.66
N CYS A 198 -3.22 -12.97 -13.06
CA CYS A 198 -4.63 -12.71 -13.39
C CYS A 198 -5.43 -12.25 -12.16
N THR A 199 -5.20 -12.87 -11.02
CA THR A 199 -5.86 -12.48 -9.76
C THR A 199 -5.44 -11.08 -9.36
N TYR A 200 -4.15 -10.78 -9.44
CA TYR A 200 -3.60 -9.46 -9.12
C TYR A 200 -4.19 -8.36 -10.02
N LEU A 201 -4.13 -8.54 -11.35
CA LEU A 201 -4.65 -7.59 -12.33
C LEU A 201 -6.16 -7.33 -12.12
N ASN A 202 -6.94 -8.39 -11.89
CA ASN A 202 -8.37 -8.23 -11.65
C ASN A 202 -8.66 -7.53 -10.31
N THR A 203 -7.86 -7.78 -9.28
CA THR A 203 -7.97 -7.06 -7.99
C THR A 203 -7.67 -5.57 -8.18
N MET A 204 -6.61 -5.22 -8.91
CA MET A 204 -6.28 -3.85 -9.27
C MET A 204 -7.44 -3.17 -10.01
N ARG A 205 -7.99 -3.81 -11.04
CA ARG A 205 -9.11 -3.28 -11.82
C ARG A 205 -10.35 -3.04 -10.97
N ILE A 206 -10.72 -3.99 -10.11
CA ILE A 206 -11.87 -3.84 -9.22
C ILE A 206 -11.66 -2.66 -8.26
N ASN A 207 -10.49 -2.53 -7.65
CA ASN A 207 -10.20 -1.43 -6.75
C ASN A 207 -10.25 -0.05 -7.46
N LYS A 208 -9.71 0.04 -8.68
CA LYS A 208 -9.84 1.24 -9.52
C LYS A 208 -11.30 1.55 -9.87
N SER A 209 -12.12 0.52 -10.11
CA SER A 209 -13.53 0.72 -10.44
C SER A 209 -14.35 1.32 -9.30
N LEU A 210 -13.99 1.08 -8.04
CA LEU A 210 -14.71 1.63 -6.88
C LEU A 210 -14.79 3.16 -6.90
N GLN A 211 -13.75 3.83 -7.39
CA GLN A 211 -13.74 5.30 -7.54
C GLN A 211 -14.67 5.75 -8.67
N LEU A 212 -14.72 5.00 -9.77
CA LEU A 212 -15.54 5.33 -10.94
C LEU A 212 -17.04 5.14 -10.69
N LEU A 213 -17.40 4.25 -9.76
CA LEU A 213 -18.79 3.93 -9.46
C LEU A 213 -19.56 5.09 -8.81
N SER A 214 -18.91 6.14 -8.34
CA SER A 214 -19.57 7.37 -7.87
C SER A 214 -20.10 8.25 -9.01
N GLU A 215 -19.49 8.15 -10.20
CA GLU A 215 -19.74 9.04 -11.34
C GLU A 215 -20.26 8.30 -12.58
N HIS A 216 -20.07 6.99 -12.64
CA HIS A 216 -20.37 6.16 -13.82
C HIS A 216 -21.28 4.98 -13.48
N SER A 217 -21.97 4.47 -14.49
CA SER A 217 -22.72 3.22 -14.38
C SER A 217 -21.79 2.03 -14.14
N ILE A 218 -22.31 0.94 -13.59
CA ILE A 218 -21.53 -0.28 -13.35
C ILE A 218 -20.90 -0.81 -14.64
N ALA A 219 -21.60 -0.73 -15.76
CA ALA A 219 -21.11 -1.19 -17.06
C ALA A 219 -19.95 -0.31 -17.56
N GLU A 220 -20.10 1.01 -17.48
CA GLU A 220 -19.05 1.95 -17.86
C GLU A 220 -17.81 1.84 -16.96
N ALA A 221 -18.00 1.71 -15.64
CA ALA A 221 -16.89 1.50 -14.71
C ALA A 221 -16.12 0.22 -15.02
N ALA A 222 -16.83 -0.88 -15.33
CA ALA A 222 -16.22 -2.15 -15.71
C ALA A 222 -15.38 -2.02 -17.00
N GLU A 223 -15.92 -1.36 -18.03
CA GLU A 223 -15.25 -1.14 -19.31
C GLU A 223 -14.01 -0.26 -19.13
N ARG A 224 -14.13 0.86 -18.43
CA ARG A 224 -13.03 1.82 -18.19
C ARG A 224 -11.84 1.20 -17.47
N VAL A 225 -12.07 0.19 -16.63
CA VAL A 225 -10.97 -0.51 -15.93
C VAL A 225 -10.49 -1.76 -16.69
N GLY A 226 -10.97 -2.00 -17.92
CA GLY A 226 -10.46 -3.03 -18.83
C GLY A 226 -11.11 -4.41 -18.69
N PHE A 227 -12.32 -4.50 -18.14
CA PHE A 227 -13.11 -5.75 -18.25
C PHE A 227 -13.84 -5.81 -19.59
N CYS A 228 -13.50 -6.81 -20.39
CA CYS A 228 -14.17 -7.05 -21.66
C CYS A 228 -15.57 -7.69 -21.50
N ASN A 229 -15.94 -8.13 -20.30
CA ASN A 229 -17.13 -8.91 -20.03
C ASN A 229 -17.69 -8.52 -18.66
N LEU A 230 -18.92 -8.01 -18.65
CA LEU A 230 -19.58 -7.54 -17.44
C LEU A 230 -19.82 -8.68 -16.43
N GLN A 231 -20.10 -9.90 -16.89
CA GLN A 231 -20.24 -11.05 -15.99
C GLN A 231 -18.97 -11.37 -15.24
N SER A 232 -17.81 -11.28 -15.91
CA SER A 232 -16.49 -11.41 -15.28
C SER A 232 -16.27 -10.33 -14.23
N TYR A 233 -16.63 -9.08 -14.53
CA TYR A 233 -16.56 -7.98 -13.57
C TYR A 233 -17.38 -8.27 -12.30
N TYR A 234 -18.66 -8.67 -12.44
CA TYR A 234 -19.51 -9.01 -11.29
C TYR A 234 -18.93 -10.13 -10.43
N THR A 235 -18.40 -11.17 -11.08
CA THR A 235 -17.79 -12.32 -10.40
C THR A 235 -16.58 -11.88 -9.57
N HIS A 236 -15.67 -11.10 -10.17
CA HIS A 236 -14.48 -10.61 -9.49
C HIS A 236 -14.81 -9.57 -8.42
N PHE A 237 -15.74 -8.66 -8.69
CA PHE A 237 -16.19 -7.65 -7.73
C PHE A 237 -16.75 -8.31 -6.46
N LYS A 238 -17.70 -9.25 -6.60
CA LYS A 238 -18.25 -9.96 -5.45
C LYS A 238 -17.20 -10.73 -4.67
N ARG A 239 -16.25 -11.36 -5.35
CA ARG A 239 -15.16 -12.10 -4.70
C ARG A 239 -14.23 -11.18 -3.92
N ILE A 240 -13.92 -9.98 -4.42
CA ILE A 240 -12.93 -9.07 -3.86
C ILE A 240 -13.56 -8.14 -2.81
N VAL A 241 -14.74 -7.58 -3.11
CA VAL A 241 -15.43 -6.62 -2.24
C VAL A 241 -16.38 -7.30 -1.25
N GLY A 242 -16.68 -8.59 -1.45
CA GLY A 242 -17.58 -9.37 -0.59
C GLY A 242 -19.07 -9.27 -0.96
N GLN A 243 -19.47 -8.30 -1.77
CA GLN A 243 -20.87 -8.08 -2.19
C GLN A 243 -20.94 -7.62 -3.65
N PRO A 244 -22.11 -7.77 -4.31
CA PRO A 244 -22.30 -7.31 -5.69
C PRO A 244 -22.16 -5.79 -5.83
N PRO A 245 -21.77 -5.26 -7.02
CA PRO A 245 -21.59 -3.81 -7.25
C PRO A 245 -22.83 -2.97 -6.91
N ALA A 246 -24.03 -3.44 -7.26
CA ALA A 246 -25.29 -2.76 -6.98
C ALA A 246 -25.57 -2.63 -5.47
N ALA A 247 -25.31 -3.69 -4.70
CA ALA A 247 -25.45 -3.66 -3.23
C ALA A 247 -24.45 -2.73 -2.59
N TRP A 248 -23.20 -2.74 -3.07
CA TRP A 248 -22.15 -1.83 -2.60
C TRP A 248 -22.51 -0.35 -2.83
N LEU A 249 -22.99 -0.02 -4.05
CA LEU A 249 -23.46 1.34 -4.38
C LEU A 249 -24.61 1.81 -3.49
N SER A 250 -25.55 0.92 -3.18
CA SER A 250 -26.66 1.24 -2.27
C SER A 250 -26.19 1.51 -0.85
N ALA A 251 -25.19 0.76 -0.39
CA ALA A 251 -24.61 0.97 0.94
C ALA A 251 -23.76 2.26 1.07
N CYS A 252 -23.16 2.72 -0.04
CA CYS A 252 -22.38 3.98 -0.05
C CYS A 252 -23.25 5.25 -0.12
N LYS A 253 -24.55 5.13 -0.46
CA LYS A 253 -25.50 6.26 -0.57
C LYS A 253 -26.28 6.53 0.73
N ASN A 254 -26.20 5.62 1.68
CA ASN A 254 -26.77 5.74 3.03
C ASN A 254 -25.70 6.13 4.04
#